data_51b060efae62ba759bbf4c649033096c
#
_entry.id   51b060efae62ba759bbf4c649033096c
#
_cell.length_a   1.000
_cell.length_b   1.000
_cell.length_c   1.000
_cell.angle_alpha   90.00
_cell.angle_beta   90.00
_cell.angle_gamma   90.00
#
_symmetry.space_group_name_H-M   'P 1'
#
loop_
_entity.id
_entity.type
_entity.pdbx_description
1 polymer ?
#
loop_
_entity_poly.entity_id
_entity_poly.type
_entity_poly.pdbx_seq_one_letter_code
_entity_poly.pdbx_strand_id
1 'polypeptide(L)'
;MPLGMFRRSSSSNPPERRSSIHVVEIVVAEGAELKPRLLEQGLDCDEIVFKYHWPRYAPPVGSGIRSLVKSEHLRPQFDRVVEMHALVPSSIPLPVAPVRNPDGDFVGYILEYIEGVTLHELIADRMLAEARRQLDRVVQAVEKLHAKSVVHGDLNPANVIAADDGRTVLLDPLPFPKPQMKLQDELLLEDLRRQVGAQ
;
A
#
# COMPACT_ATOMS: atom_id res chain seq x y z
N MET A 1 46.50 11.35 -0.10
CA MET A 1 45.38 11.97 -0.83
C MET A 1 44.10 11.71 -0.03
N PRO A 2 43.42 12.72 0.51
CA PRO A 2 42.27 12.51 1.33
C PRO A 2 40.99 12.44 0.46
N LEU A 3 40.19 11.41 0.69
CA LEU A 3 38.86 11.22 0.14
C LEU A 3 37.89 12.29 0.67
N GLY A 4 37.32 13.05 -0.25
CA GLY A 4 36.36 14.09 0.05
C GLY A 4 35.04 13.52 0.54
N MET A 5 34.64 13.86 1.77
CA MET A 5 33.31 13.69 2.31
C MET A 5 32.33 14.65 1.61
N PHE A 6 31.43 14.12 0.79
CA PHE A 6 30.24 14.84 0.37
C PHE A 6 29.23 14.87 1.51
N ARG A 7 29.16 15.98 2.23
CA ARG A 7 28.02 16.30 3.10
C ARG A 7 26.83 16.68 2.21
N ARG A 8 25.80 15.84 2.14
CA ARG A 8 24.47 16.28 1.72
C ARG A 8 23.80 16.95 2.91
N SER A 9 23.71 18.27 2.86
CA SER A 9 22.80 19.05 3.70
C SER A 9 21.43 19.09 3.00
N SER A 10 20.52 18.26 3.41
CA SER A 10 19.11 18.43 3.08
C SER A 10 18.33 18.63 4.38
N SER A 11 18.20 19.90 4.78
CA SER A 11 17.14 20.31 5.70
C SER A 11 15.87 20.51 4.87
N SER A 12 15.13 19.45 4.60
CA SER A 12 13.75 19.55 4.17
C SER A 12 12.88 19.09 5.34
N ASN A 13 12.15 20.05 5.92
CA ASN A 13 11.04 19.72 6.81
C ASN A 13 10.11 18.76 6.06
N PRO A 14 9.68 17.64 6.69
CA PRO A 14 8.70 16.78 6.05
C PRO A 14 7.44 17.60 5.70
N PRO A 15 6.86 17.40 4.51
CA PRO A 15 5.66 18.12 4.14
C PRO A 15 4.58 17.86 5.19
N GLU A 16 3.93 18.94 5.65
CA GLU A 16 2.78 18.85 6.55
C GLU A 16 1.74 17.91 5.93
N ARG A 17 1.49 16.77 6.58
CA ARG A 17 0.49 15.80 6.14
C ARG A 17 -0.87 16.50 6.09
N ARG A 18 -1.47 16.55 4.91
CA ARG A 18 -2.84 17.02 4.72
C ARG A 18 -3.79 16.19 5.59
N SER A 19 -4.39 16.82 6.59
CA SER A 19 -5.22 16.17 7.62
C SER A 19 -6.67 15.87 7.18
N SER A 20 -7.03 16.09 5.91
CA SER A 20 -8.34 15.74 5.38
C SER A 20 -8.21 15.20 3.95
N ILE A 21 -8.48 13.90 3.80
CA ILE A 21 -8.48 13.26 2.50
C ILE A 21 -9.82 13.59 1.83
N HIS A 22 -9.84 14.59 0.98
CA HIS A 22 -10.87 14.69 -0.03
C HIS A 22 -10.46 13.77 -1.18
N VAL A 23 -11.04 12.57 -1.22
CA VAL A 23 -10.85 11.64 -2.32
C VAL A 23 -11.44 12.28 -3.57
N VAL A 24 -10.58 12.87 -4.40
CA VAL A 24 -11.00 13.47 -5.67
C VAL A 24 -11.15 12.36 -6.69
N GLU A 25 -12.35 12.25 -7.25
CA GLU A 25 -12.64 11.28 -8.29
C GLU A 25 -11.94 11.67 -9.60
N ILE A 26 -11.18 10.73 -10.19
CA ILE A 26 -10.48 10.96 -11.46
C ILE A 26 -11.25 10.27 -12.58
N VAL A 27 -11.67 11.03 -13.60
CA VAL A 27 -12.35 10.51 -14.78
C VAL A 27 -11.36 10.40 -15.94
N VAL A 28 -11.21 9.19 -16.51
CA VAL A 28 -10.29 8.90 -17.60
C VAL A 28 -11.02 8.21 -18.75
N ALA A 29 -10.99 8.80 -19.95
CA ALA A 29 -11.51 8.19 -21.16
C ALA A 29 -10.65 6.98 -21.59
N GLU A 30 -11.25 6.05 -22.35
CA GLU A 30 -10.53 4.92 -22.91
C GLU A 30 -9.35 5.40 -23.78
N GLY A 31 -8.15 4.87 -23.55
CA GLY A 31 -6.92 5.26 -24.25
C GLY A 31 -6.35 6.63 -23.84
N ALA A 32 -6.99 7.38 -22.93
CA ALA A 32 -6.44 8.64 -22.45
C ALA A 32 -5.31 8.40 -21.42
N GLU A 33 -4.35 9.31 -21.40
CA GLU A 33 -3.27 9.27 -20.39
C GLU A 33 -3.78 9.72 -19.03
N LEU A 34 -3.48 8.94 -17.99
CA LEU A 34 -3.79 9.27 -16.60
C LEU A 34 -2.91 10.42 -16.07
N LYS A 35 -1.65 10.49 -16.52
CA LYS A 35 -0.65 11.46 -16.04
C LYS A 35 -1.10 12.92 -16.07
N PRO A 36 -1.68 13.46 -17.16
CA PRO A 36 -2.16 14.84 -17.17
C PRO A 36 -3.23 15.08 -16.11
N ARG A 37 -4.13 14.13 -15.90
CA ARG A 37 -5.20 14.24 -14.89
C ARG A 37 -4.68 14.22 -13.46
N LEU A 38 -3.63 13.44 -13.21
CA LEU A 38 -2.96 13.41 -11.91
C LEU A 38 -2.26 14.74 -11.62
N LEU A 39 -1.54 15.29 -12.60
CA LEU A 39 -0.86 16.58 -12.48
C LEU A 39 -1.85 17.72 -12.27
N GLU A 40 -3.01 17.71 -12.92
CA GLU A 40 -4.10 18.67 -12.69
C GLU A 40 -4.59 18.63 -11.21
N GLN A 41 -4.48 17.50 -10.56
CA GLN A 41 -4.82 17.29 -9.14
C GLN A 41 -3.63 17.50 -8.19
N GLY A 42 -2.47 17.87 -8.72
CA GLY A 42 -1.25 18.09 -7.95
C GLY A 42 -0.62 16.79 -7.42
N LEU A 43 -0.86 15.66 -8.11
CA LEU A 43 -0.30 14.35 -7.76
C LEU A 43 0.90 14.04 -8.63
N ASP A 44 2.01 13.64 -8.03
CA ASP A 44 3.17 13.12 -8.76
C ASP A 44 2.95 11.66 -9.14
N CYS A 45 3.24 11.32 -10.41
CA CYS A 45 3.07 9.96 -10.91
C CYS A 45 4.05 8.97 -10.28
N ASP A 46 5.18 9.44 -9.75
CA ASP A 46 6.20 8.59 -9.14
C ASP A 46 5.85 8.21 -7.69
N GLU A 47 4.88 8.93 -7.08
CA GLU A 47 4.42 8.71 -5.70
C GLU A 47 3.14 7.88 -5.60
N ILE A 48 2.68 7.27 -6.69
CA ILE A 48 1.41 6.54 -6.73
C ILE A 48 1.49 5.14 -7.31
N VAL A 49 0.55 4.29 -6.87
CA VAL A 49 0.27 2.98 -7.45
C VAL A 49 -1.11 3.00 -8.10
N PHE A 50 -1.18 2.69 -9.40
CA PHE A 50 -2.44 2.55 -10.11
C PHE A 50 -2.86 1.08 -10.20
N LYS A 51 -3.95 0.73 -9.52
CA LYS A 51 -4.62 -0.58 -9.57
C LYS A 51 -5.74 -0.54 -10.60
N TYR A 52 -5.72 -1.41 -11.62
CA TYR A 52 -6.68 -1.38 -12.71
C TYR A 52 -7.02 -2.78 -13.23
N HIS A 53 -8.07 -2.87 -14.05
CA HIS A 53 -8.44 -4.09 -14.77
C HIS A 53 -8.16 -3.97 -16.27
N TRP A 54 -7.46 -4.96 -16.82
CA TRP A 54 -7.22 -5.12 -18.27
C TRP A 54 -8.48 -5.71 -18.97
N PRO A 55 -8.78 -5.45 -20.29
CA PRO A 55 -7.89 -4.85 -21.30
C PRO A 55 -8.23 -3.41 -21.72
N ARG A 56 -9.24 -2.76 -21.16
CA ARG A 56 -9.81 -1.51 -21.69
C ARG A 56 -8.97 -0.26 -21.44
N TYR A 57 -8.09 -0.30 -20.45
CA TYR A 57 -7.29 0.85 -20.07
C TYR A 57 -5.83 0.47 -20.09
N ALA A 58 -5.15 0.80 -21.22
CA ALA A 58 -3.69 0.77 -21.22
C ALA A 58 -3.21 1.86 -20.25
N PRO A 59 -2.44 1.51 -19.20
CA PRO A 59 -1.91 2.52 -18.32
C PRO A 59 -0.97 3.43 -19.10
N PRO A 60 -1.02 4.75 -18.88
CA PRO A 60 -0.16 5.70 -19.56
C PRO A 60 1.32 5.38 -19.31
N VAL A 61 2.14 5.59 -20.32
CA VAL A 61 3.59 5.51 -20.20
C VAL A 61 4.03 6.57 -19.20
N GLY A 62 4.75 6.18 -18.14
CA GLY A 62 5.26 7.10 -17.11
C GLY A 62 4.39 7.30 -15.87
N SER A 63 3.28 6.60 -15.71
CA SER A 63 2.61 6.50 -14.39
C SER A 63 3.28 5.42 -13.56
N GLY A 64 3.48 5.69 -12.26
CA GLY A 64 4.14 4.83 -11.27
C GLY A 64 3.89 3.32 -11.37
N ILE A 65 4.02 2.58 -10.29
CA ILE A 65 3.85 1.13 -10.31
C ILE A 65 2.41 0.78 -10.67
N ARG A 66 2.26 -0.19 -11.56
CA ARG A 66 0.98 -0.68 -12.08
C ARG A 66 0.71 -2.07 -11.55
N SER A 67 -0.50 -2.29 -11.08
CA SER A 67 -0.93 -3.59 -10.58
C SER A 67 -2.27 -3.99 -11.20
N LEU A 68 -2.29 -5.17 -11.82
CA LEU A 68 -3.50 -5.73 -12.40
C LEU A 68 -4.37 -6.36 -11.31
N VAL A 69 -5.65 -5.98 -11.28
CA VAL A 69 -6.66 -6.51 -10.36
C VAL A 69 -7.84 -7.05 -11.17
N LYS A 70 -8.47 -8.13 -10.72
CA LYS A 70 -9.68 -8.63 -11.36
C LYS A 70 -10.81 -7.60 -11.26
N SER A 71 -11.61 -7.44 -12.32
CA SER A 71 -12.65 -6.41 -12.38
C SER A 71 -13.62 -6.48 -11.20
N GLU A 72 -14.05 -7.68 -10.84
CA GLU A 72 -14.95 -7.91 -9.70
C GLU A 72 -14.33 -7.59 -8.33
N HIS A 73 -12.99 -7.52 -8.26
CA HIS A 73 -12.26 -7.20 -7.02
C HIS A 73 -11.94 -5.71 -6.88
N LEU A 74 -11.88 -4.94 -7.97
CA LEU A 74 -11.40 -3.56 -7.96
C LEU A 74 -12.12 -2.68 -6.93
N ARG A 75 -13.43 -2.57 -7.03
CA ARG A 75 -14.20 -1.70 -6.14
C ARG A 75 -14.23 -2.23 -4.71
N PRO A 76 -14.51 -3.52 -4.46
CA PRO A 76 -14.48 -4.07 -3.11
C PRO A 76 -13.10 -3.97 -2.44
N GLN A 77 -12.01 -4.14 -3.20
CA GLN A 77 -10.65 -3.99 -2.66
C GLN A 77 -10.34 -2.53 -2.29
N PHE A 78 -10.74 -1.57 -3.12
CA PHE A 78 -10.60 -0.16 -2.80
C PHE A 78 -11.37 0.22 -1.54
N ASP A 79 -12.65 -0.16 -1.45
CA ASP A 79 -13.48 0.10 -0.27
C ASP A 79 -12.85 -0.51 0.99
N ARG A 80 -12.22 -1.69 0.85
CA ARG A 80 -11.48 -2.35 1.93
C ARG A 80 -10.25 -1.56 2.36
N VAL A 81 -9.45 -1.07 1.42
CA VAL A 81 -8.29 -0.20 1.74
C VAL A 81 -8.75 1.06 2.46
N VAL A 82 -9.84 1.71 2.00
CA VAL A 82 -10.41 2.89 2.65
C VAL A 82 -10.83 2.60 4.10
N GLU A 83 -11.55 1.48 4.32
CA GLU A 83 -11.97 1.04 5.65
C GLU A 83 -10.77 0.79 6.58
N MET A 84 -9.78 0.04 6.11
CA MET A 84 -8.59 -0.30 6.90
C MET A 84 -7.71 0.92 7.17
N HIS A 85 -7.54 1.81 6.18
CA HIS A 85 -6.79 3.05 6.34
C HIS A 85 -7.42 3.95 7.41
N ALA A 86 -8.74 4.04 7.47
CA ALA A 86 -9.45 4.80 8.50
C ALA A 86 -9.16 4.28 9.93
N LEU A 87 -8.88 2.99 10.08
CA LEU A 87 -8.61 2.35 11.38
C LEU A 87 -7.12 2.40 11.76
N VAL A 88 -6.23 2.20 10.80
CA VAL A 88 -4.77 2.13 11.02
C VAL A 88 -4.00 2.90 9.92
N PRO A 89 -4.12 4.24 9.86
CA PRO A 89 -3.61 5.04 8.75
C PRO A 89 -2.09 4.99 8.56
N SER A 90 -1.33 4.68 9.61
CA SER A 90 0.13 4.51 9.52
C SER A 90 0.55 3.16 8.95
N SER A 91 -0.39 2.21 8.83
CA SER A 91 -0.08 0.83 8.45
C SER A 91 -0.83 0.36 7.19
N ILE A 92 -1.60 1.21 6.56
CA ILE A 92 -2.29 0.94 5.29
C ILE A 92 -1.97 2.09 4.33
N PRO A 93 -1.69 1.83 3.04
CA PRO A 93 -1.45 2.88 2.07
C PRO A 93 -2.60 3.89 2.04
N LEU A 94 -2.27 5.15 1.81
CA LEU A 94 -3.28 6.18 1.61
C LEU A 94 -4.09 5.86 0.35
N PRO A 95 -5.44 5.71 0.43
CA PRO A 95 -6.28 5.66 -0.75
C PRO A 95 -6.39 7.07 -1.36
N VAL A 96 -5.75 7.27 -2.54
CA VAL A 96 -5.64 8.60 -3.15
C VAL A 96 -6.90 8.96 -3.93
N ALA A 97 -7.35 8.09 -4.84
CA ALA A 97 -8.53 8.38 -5.65
C ALA A 97 -9.15 7.12 -6.31
N PRO A 98 -10.47 7.03 -6.43
CA PRO A 98 -11.14 6.14 -7.38
C PRO A 98 -10.94 6.67 -8.81
N VAL A 99 -10.85 5.77 -9.78
CA VAL A 99 -10.78 6.09 -11.21
C VAL A 99 -12.00 5.53 -11.92
N ARG A 100 -12.68 6.39 -12.68
CA ARG A 100 -13.85 6.02 -13.49
C ARG A 100 -13.64 6.32 -14.96
N ASN A 101 -14.42 5.65 -15.82
CA ASN A 101 -14.58 6.04 -17.20
C ASN A 101 -15.63 7.17 -17.33
N PRO A 102 -15.77 7.79 -18.52
CA PRO A 102 -16.79 8.82 -18.77
C PRO A 102 -18.24 8.34 -18.57
N ASP A 103 -18.47 7.03 -18.67
CA ASP A 103 -19.79 6.40 -18.43
C ASP A 103 -20.09 6.21 -16.94
N GLY A 104 -19.11 6.53 -16.06
CA GLY A 104 -19.23 6.42 -14.62
C GLY A 104 -18.83 5.07 -14.04
N ASP A 105 -18.38 4.11 -14.87
CA ASP A 105 -17.93 2.81 -14.37
C ASP A 105 -16.61 2.93 -13.61
N PHE A 106 -16.49 2.20 -12.51
CA PHE A 106 -15.26 2.10 -11.74
C PHE A 106 -14.24 1.23 -12.47
N VAL A 107 -13.13 1.83 -12.93
CA VAL A 107 -12.13 1.15 -13.77
C VAL A 107 -10.80 0.92 -13.06
N GLY A 108 -10.60 1.55 -11.91
CA GLY A 108 -9.41 1.41 -11.11
C GLY A 108 -9.40 2.32 -9.89
N TYR A 109 -8.28 2.33 -9.18
CA TYR A 109 -8.04 3.22 -8.07
C TYR A 109 -6.55 3.50 -7.89
N ILE A 110 -6.24 4.58 -7.23
CA ILE A 110 -4.89 5.05 -6.99
C ILE A 110 -4.61 4.99 -5.50
N LEU A 111 -3.44 4.45 -5.16
CA LEU A 111 -2.89 4.41 -3.82
C LEU A 111 -1.57 5.19 -3.77
N GLU A 112 -1.18 5.62 -2.59
CA GLU A 112 0.18 6.03 -2.27
C GLU A 112 1.17 4.92 -2.65
N TYR A 113 2.28 5.29 -3.28
CA TYR A 113 3.41 4.40 -3.46
C TYR A 113 4.21 4.33 -2.17
N ILE A 114 4.58 3.13 -1.77
CA ILE A 114 5.38 2.89 -0.57
C ILE A 114 6.75 2.41 -0.99
N GLU A 115 7.76 3.25 -0.84
CA GLU A 115 9.16 2.89 -1.01
C GLU A 115 9.66 2.15 0.24
N GLY A 116 10.42 1.05 0.04
CA GLY A 116 10.94 0.25 1.16
C GLY A 116 11.22 -1.19 0.76
N VAL A 117 11.48 -2.01 1.77
CA VAL A 117 11.85 -3.42 1.65
C VAL A 117 10.74 -4.29 2.21
N THR A 118 10.40 -5.40 1.55
CA THR A 118 9.39 -6.32 2.06
C THR A 118 9.89 -7.10 3.28
N LEU A 119 8.98 -7.52 4.14
CA LEU A 119 9.31 -8.42 5.25
C LEU A 119 9.91 -9.75 4.74
N HIS A 120 9.48 -10.19 3.54
CA HIS A 120 10.03 -11.37 2.88
C HIS A 120 11.54 -11.19 2.58
N GLU A 121 11.93 -10.04 2.01
CA GLU A 121 13.33 -9.72 1.72
C GLU A 121 14.16 -9.60 3.00
N LEU A 122 13.64 -8.92 4.04
CA LEU A 122 14.31 -8.82 5.34
C LEU A 122 14.61 -10.20 5.95
N ILE A 123 13.68 -11.15 5.83
CA ILE A 123 13.88 -12.53 6.31
C ILE A 123 14.90 -13.27 5.44
N ALA A 124 14.79 -13.15 4.11
CA ALA A 124 15.70 -13.81 3.15
C ALA A 124 17.15 -13.32 3.33
N ASP A 125 17.34 -12.02 3.56
CA ASP A 125 18.65 -11.40 3.78
C ASP A 125 19.16 -11.54 5.23
N ARG A 126 18.44 -12.30 6.06
CA ARG A 126 18.76 -12.55 7.47
C ARG A 126 18.86 -11.29 8.34
N MET A 127 18.16 -10.22 7.95
CA MET A 127 18.01 -8.99 8.74
C MET A 127 16.99 -9.20 9.88
N LEU A 128 17.15 -10.27 10.66
CA LEU A 128 16.13 -10.77 11.60
C LEU A 128 15.77 -9.78 12.71
N ALA A 129 16.70 -8.95 13.15
CA ALA A 129 16.41 -7.92 14.15
C ALA A 129 15.43 -6.86 13.60
N GLU A 130 15.59 -6.47 12.33
CA GLU A 130 14.67 -5.56 11.66
C GLU A 130 13.35 -6.26 11.38
N ALA A 131 13.39 -7.47 10.79
CA ALA A 131 12.18 -8.25 10.51
C ALA A 131 11.32 -8.43 11.79
N ARG A 132 11.94 -8.66 12.95
CA ARG A 132 11.23 -8.73 14.24
C ARG A 132 10.55 -7.42 14.61
N ARG A 133 11.25 -6.28 14.50
CA ARG A 133 10.66 -4.97 14.77
C ARG A 133 9.46 -4.67 13.85
N GLN A 134 9.60 -5.01 12.57
CA GLN A 134 8.50 -4.82 11.62
C GLN A 134 7.32 -5.74 11.95
N LEU A 135 7.58 -7.00 12.29
CA LEU A 135 6.55 -7.96 12.67
C LEU A 135 5.77 -7.51 13.92
N ASP A 136 6.44 -6.94 14.92
CA ASP A 136 5.77 -6.40 16.12
C ASP A 136 4.77 -5.29 15.75
N ARG A 137 5.11 -4.43 14.78
CA ARG A 137 4.22 -3.38 14.28
C ARG A 137 3.06 -3.95 13.46
N VAL A 138 3.32 -4.99 12.63
CA VAL A 138 2.26 -5.73 11.92
C VAL A 138 1.24 -6.29 12.89
N VAL A 139 1.71 -6.96 13.95
CA VAL A 139 0.83 -7.52 15.00
C VAL A 139 -0.06 -6.45 15.58
N GLN A 140 0.51 -5.31 15.99
CA GLN A 140 -0.27 -4.20 16.55
C GLN A 140 -1.33 -3.65 15.57
N ALA A 141 -1.00 -3.55 14.28
CA ALA A 141 -1.93 -3.11 13.25
C ALA A 141 -3.07 -4.12 13.08
N VAL A 142 -2.74 -5.40 12.94
CA VAL A 142 -3.71 -6.51 12.78
C VAL A 142 -4.62 -6.62 14.00
N GLU A 143 -4.10 -6.52 15.22
CA GLU A 143 -4.91 -6.53 16.44
C GLU A 143 -5.93 -5.40 16.45
N LYS A 144 -5.56 -4.17 16.03
CA LYS A 144 -6.49 -3.04 15.93
C LYS A 144 -7.59 -3.29 14.89
N LEU A 145 -7.24 -3.88 13.74
CA LEU A 145 -8.22 -4.27 12.70
C LEU A 145 -9.17 -5.35 13.25
N HIS A 146 -8.62 -6.41 13.85
CA HIS A 146 -9.40 -7.52 14.40
C HIS A 146 -10.35 -7.08 15.54
N ALA A 147 -9.94 -6.09 16.34
CA ALA A 147 -10.80 -5.49 17.37
C ALA A 147 -12.04 -4.79 16.77
N LYS A 148 -12.01 -4.43 15.49
CA LYS A 148 -13.12 -3.86 14.73
C LYS A 148 -13.77 -4.86 13.79
N SER A 149 -13.47 -6.16 13.93
CA SER A 149 -13.93 -7.23 13.04
C SER A 149 -13.50 -7.06 11.58
N VAL A 150 -12.43 -6.31 11.35
CA VAL A 150 -11.81 -6.11 10.04
C VAL A 150 -10.64 -7.07 9.91
N VAL A 151 -10.59 -7.85 8.82
CA VAL A 151 -9.58 -8.89 8.56
C VAL A 151 -8.81 -8.50 7.31
N HIS A 152 -7.48 -8.64 7.29
CA HIS A 152 -6.68 -8.44 6.07
C HIS A 152 -6.95 -9.52 5.03
N GLY A 153 -6.87 -10.78 5.45
CA GLY A 153 -7.28 -11.96 4.69
C GLY A 153 -6.25 -12.46 3.67
N ASP A 154 -5.24 -11.66 3.30
CA ASP A 154 -4.10 -12.04 2.47
C ASP A 154 -2.78 -11.55 3.10
N LEU A 155 -2.69 -11.68 4.41
CA LEU A 155 -1.48 -11.33 5.11
C LEU A 155 -0.38 -12.34 4.76
N ASN A 156 0.74 -11.84 4.22
CA ASN A 156 1.93 -12.63 3.94
C ASN A 156 3.16 -11.72 3.95
N PRO A 157 4.40 -12.25 4.09
CA PRO A 157 5.60 -11.42 4.20
C PRO A 157 5.87 -10.52 2.98
N ALA A 158 5.41 -10.89 1.78
CA ALA A 158 5.57 -10.08 0.57
C ALA A 158 4.58 -8.90 0.53
N ASN A 159 3.46 -8.99 1.28
CA ASN A 159 2.46 -7.92 1.41
C ASN A 159 2.74 -6.99 2.62
N VAL A 160 3.92 -7.09 3.23
CA VAL A 160 4.35 -6.21 4.32
C VAL A 160 5.59 -5.46 3.89
N ILE A 161 5.55 -4.12 3.89
CA ILE A 161 6.70 -3.27 3.58
C ILE A 161 7.21 -2.57 4.84
N ALA A 162 8.51 -2.70 5.11
CA ALA A 162 9.26 -1.79 5.96
C ALA A 162 9.57 -0.55 5.13
N ALA A 163 8.76 0.48 5.27
CA ALA A 163 8.88 1.69 4.46
C ALA A 163 10.07 2.55 4.89
N ASP A 164 10.69 3.23 3.92
CA ASP A 164 11.86 4.10 4.13
C ASP A 164 11.54 5.29 5.04
N ASP A 165 10.27 5.69 5.14
CA ASP A 165 9.78 6.71 6.08
C ASP A 165 9.60 6.18 7.51
N GLY A 166 9.94 4.92 7.77
CA GLY A 166 9.87 4.26 9.07
C GLY A 166 8.50 3.65 9.42
N ARG A 167 7.51 3.70 8.53
CA ARG A 167 6.24 2.98 8.70
C ARG A 167 6.41 1.48 8.42
N THR A 168 5.44 0.70 8.90
CA THR A 168 5.22 -0.69 8.47
C THR A 168 3.86 -0.75 7.80
N VAL A 169 3.84 -1.11 6.52
CA VAL A 169 2.65 -0.99 5.68
C VAL A 169 2.20 -2.35 5.18
N LEU A 170 0.90 -2.65 5.34
CA LEU A 170 0.22 -3.85 4.85
C LEU A 170 -0.40 -3.54 3.49
N LEU A 171 -0.09 -4.36 2.50
CA LEU A 171 -0.56 -4.21 1.11
C LEU A 171 -1.60 -5.26 0.75
N ASP A 172 -2.39 -4.96 -0.25
CA ASP A 172 -3.25 -5.90 -0.98
C ASP A 172 -4.21 -6.74 -0.10
N PRO A 173 -5.05 -6.11 0.73
CA PRO A 173 -6.05 -6.86 1.49
C PRO A 173 -7.04 -7.56 0.56
N LEU A 174 -7.56 -8.71 0.98
CA LEU A 174 -8.60 -9.40 0.21
C LEU A 174 -9.88 -8.56 0.12
N PRO A 175 -10.50 -8.48 -1.08
CA PRO A 175 -11.75 -7.74 -1.29
C PRO A 175 -12.93 -8.35 -0.52
N PHE A 176 -12.94 -9.67 -0.33
CA PHE A 176 -14.03 -10.43 0.32
C PHE A 176 -13.46 -11.40 1.36
N PRO A 177 -12.88 -10.91 2.46
CA PRO A 177 -12.34 -11.81 3.48
C PRO A 177 -13.48 -12.53 4.21
N LYS A 178 -13.30 -13.82 4.45
CA LYS A 178 -14.23 -14.60 5.27
C LYS A 178 -13.84 -14.48 6.75
N PRO A 179 -14.79 -14.58 7.70
CA PRO A 179 -14.47 -14.51 9.14
C PRO A 179 -13.38 -15.49 9.59
N GLN A 180 -13.33 -16.69 8.96
CA GLN A 180 -12.30 -17.70 9.25
C GLN A 180 -10.87 -17.23 8.93
N MET A 181 -10.71 -16.24 8.05
CA MET A 181 -9.39 -15.70 7.68
C MET A 181 -8.74 -14.90 8.82
N LYS A 182 -9.51 -14.49 9.83
CA LYS A 182 -8.95 -13.95 11.06
C LYS A 182 -7.96 -14.95 11.71
N LEU A 183 -8.37 -16.20 11.82
CA LEU A 183 -7.49 -17.27 12.34
C LEU A 183 -6.29 -17.50 11.43
N GLN A 184 -6.44 -17.37 10.11
CA GLN A 184 -5.32 -17.50 9.17
C GLN A 184 -4.29 -16.39 9.37
N ASP A 185 -4.73 -15.13 9.51
CA ASP A 185 -3.85 -14.00 9.83
C ASP A 185 -3.10 -14.27 11.16
N GLU A 186 -3.78 -14.76 12.19
CA GLU A 186 -3.20 -15.07 13.50
C GLU A 186 -2.15 -16.19 13.43
N LEU A 187 -2.45 -17.29 12.73
CA LEU A 187 -1.54 -18.42 12.54
C LEU A 187 -0.29 -18.03 11.75
N LEU A 188 -0.45 -17.19 10.72
CA LEU A 188 0.68 -16.68 9.96
C LEU A 188 1.60 -15.82 10.83
N LEU A 189 1.03 -14.91 11.62
CA LEU A 189 1.81 -14.07 12.52
C LEU A 189 2.58 -14.89 13.56
N GLU A 190 1.98 -15.97 14.06
CA GLU A 190 2.65 -16.89 14.98
C GLU A 190 3.81 -17.64 14.28
N ASP A 191 3.62 -18.08 13.04
CA ASP A 191 4.66 -18.74 12.25
C ASP A 191 5.82 -17.77 11.95
N LEU A 192 5.53 -16.56 11.55
CA LEU A 192 6.54 -15.51 11.32
C LEU A 192 7.34 -15.20 12.60
N ARG A 193 6.67 -15.13 13.76
CA ARG A 193 7.36 -14.96 15.05
C ARG A 193 8.35 -16.09 15.31
N ARG A 194 7.99 -17.31 14.99
CA ARG A 194 8.91 -18.46 15.09
C ARG A 194 10.10 -18.32 14.15
N GLN A 195 9.87 -17.95 12.90
CA GLN A 195 10.93 -17.78 11.90
C GLN A 195 11.95 -16.70 12.29
N VAL A 196 11.49 -15.53 12.77
CA VAL A 196 12.38 -14.42 13.17
C VAL A 196 12.90 -14.56 14.61
N GLY A 197 12.35 -15.47 15.41
CA GLY A 197 12.71 -15.75 16.80
C GLY A 197 13.63 -16.96 17.00
N ALA A 198 13.79 -17.81 16.01
CA ALA A 198 14.47 -19.09 16.07
C ALA A 198 16.02 -19.01 15.94
N GLN A 199 16.64 -18.01 16.62
CA GLN A 199 18.10 -17.98 16.79
C GLN A 199 18.46 -17.84 18.27
#